data_c770f61803f00b7c9e2dc3681498db50
#
_entry.id   c770f61803f00b7c9e2dc3681498db50
#
_cell.length_a   1.000
_cell.length_b   1.000
_cell.length_c   1.000
_cell.angle_alpha   90.00
_cell.angle_beta   90.00
_cell.angle_gamma   90.00
#
_symmetry.space_group_name_H-M   'P 1'
#
loop_
_entity.id
_entity.type
_entity.pdbx_description
1 polymer ?
#
loop_
_entity_poly.entity_id
_entity_poly.type
_entity_poly.pdbx_seq_one_letter_code
_entity_poly.pdbx_strand_id
1 'polypeptide(L)'
;MFLPVTPGGLVPVTAAGEPVLVEKVPGGVGKHAVVDLGTLQACAYPEDGASELGRLESATFFADQPVILQAIALIRNRREQRFDPRTGHKLDYPAPGIVGRDPLDERRMVFPRLDPAVIGLIRLSGTDRILLARNRRRTSFFSLIAGYVEPGETAEAAFAREALEETGRRVEDIRYWGSQPWPPSGSLMLGFCARTADVHPPAILMGNWKKSGGWSAPSCLS
;
A
#
# COMPACT_ATOMS: atom_id res chain seq x y z
N MET A 1 22.41 1.79 14.71
CA MET A 1 22.15 2.67 13.55
C MET A 1 20.69 2.59 13.22
N PHE A 2 20.08 3.68 12.74
CA PHE A 2 18.65 3.78 12.47
C PHE A 2 18.40 4.13 11.02
N LEU A 3 17.38 3.51 10.41
CA LEU A 3 16.85 3.88 9.12
C LEU A 3 15.91 5.09 9.30
N PRO A 4 16.22 6.26 8.74
CA PRO A 4 15.33 7.41 8.77
C PRO A 4 14.14 7.17 7.84
N VAL A 5 12.91 7.36 8.35
CA VAL A 5 11.69 7.29 7.56
C VAL A 5 10.90 8.57 7.76
N THR A 6 10.65 9.31 6.67
CA THR A 6 9.90 10.57 6.75
C THR A 6 8.42 10.34 7.04
N PRO A 7 7.68 11.39 7.45
CA PRO A 7 6.22 11.31 7.59
C PRO A 7 5.49 10.88 6.32
N GLY A 8 6.05 11.18 5.14
CA GLY A 8 5.53 10.72 3.85
C GLY A 8 5.89 9.29 3.49
N GLY A 9 6.65 8.57 4.36
CA GLY A 9 7.12 7.21 4.07
C GLY A 9 8.29 7.16 3.09
N LEU A 10 9.06 8.26 2.97
CA LEU A 10 10.24 8.33 2.14
C LEU A 10 11.48 7.97 2.96
N VAL A 11 12.46 7.39 2.30
CA VAL A 11 13.75 6.96 2.88
C VAL A 11 14.89 7.61 2.08
N PRO A 12 15.88 8.25 2.76
CA PRO A 12 17.02 8.81 2.07
C PRO A 12 17.96 7.70 1.59
N VAL A 13 18.46 7.87 0.35
CA VAL A 13 19.43 6.96 -0.27
C VAL A 13 20.70 7.69 -0.69
N THR A 14 21.81 6.96 -0.71
CA THR A 14 23.09 7.40 -1.26
C THR A 14 23.02 7.59 -2.78
N ALA A 15 24.07 8.11 -3.39
CA ALA A 15 24.19 8.16 -4.85
C ALA A 15 24.15 6.77 -5.51
N ALA A 16 24.55 5.72 -4.79
CA ALA A 16 24.48 4.32 -5.25
C ALA A 16 23.07 3.69 -5.07
N GLY A 17 22.12 4.41 -4.45
CA GLY A 17 20.77 3.88 -4.17
C GLY A 17 20.64 3.08 -2.87
N GLU A 18 21.69 3.02 -2.06
CA GLU A 18 21.66 2.33 -0.77
C GLU A 18 20.99 3.19 0.30
N PRO A 19 20.17 2.62 1.21
CA PRO A 19 19.57 3.37 2.30
C PRO A 19 20.62 4.03 3.19
N VAL A 20 20.41 5.31 3.53
CA VAL A 20 21.27 6.01 4.47
C VAL A 20 20.86 5.65 5.88
N LEU A 21 21.83 5.26 6.73
CA LEU A 21 21.62 4.98 8.15
C LEU A 21 22.22 6.09 9.01
N VAL A 22 21.55 6.47 10.10
CA VAL A 22 22.02 7.48 11.06
C VAL A 22 22.35 6.86 12.41
N GLU A 23 23.32 7.44 13.11
CA GLU A 23 23.74 6.96 14.43
C GLU A 23 22.77 7.38 15.53
N LYS A 24 22.10 8.52 15.36
CA LYS A 24 21.26 9.12 16.39
C LYS A 24 19.87 9.44 15.83
N VAL A 25 18.86 9.21 16.65
CA VAL A 25 17.50 9.68 16.41
C VAL A 25 17.48 11.21 16.60
N PRO A 26 16.87 12.00 15.70
CA PRO A 26 16.81 13.46 15.82
C PRO A 26 16.21 13.91 17.14
N GLY A 27 16.73 15.01 17.67
CA GLY A 27 16.15 15.66 18.85
C GLY A 27 14.69 16.07 18.60
N GLY A 28 13.79 15.84 19.58
CA GLY A 28 12.37 16.13 19.43
C GLY A 28 11.51 14.97 18.88
N VAL A 29 12.13 13.95 18.31
CA VAL A 29 11.48 12.68 17.99
C VAL A 29 11.48 11.83 19.26
N GLY A 30 10.33 11.71 19.91
CA GLY A 30 10.22 10.98 21.19
C GLY A 30 10.61 9.50 21.04
N LYS A 31 10.96 8.86 22.17
CA LYS A 31 11.29 7.41 22.22
C LYS A 31 10.27 6.50 21.54
N HIS A 32 9.05 6.98 21.39
CA HIS A 32 7.95 6.29 20.71
C HIS A 32 8.04 6.28 19.18
N ALA A 33 9.05 6.88 18.57
CA ALA A 33 9.21 6.97 17.13
C ALA A 33 10.25 5.99 16.57
N VAL A 34 10.69 5.02 17.39
CA VAL A 34 11.64 3.97 17.00
C VAL A 34 10.93 2.64 16.92
N VAL A 35 11.21 1.88 15.86
CA VAL A 35 10.76 0.50 15.66
C VAL A 35 11.99 -0.37 15.52
N ASP A 36 12.05 -1.48 16.27
CA ASP A 36 13.11 -2.47 16.19
C ASP A 36 12.60 -3.70 15.42
N LEU A 37 13.24 -3.98 14.31
CA LEU A 37 12.92 -5.11 13.42
C LEU A 37 13.93 -6.26 13.57
N GLY A 38 14.75 -6.23 14.62
CA GLY A 38 15.81 -7.21 14.89
C GLY A 38 17.07 -6.93 14.09
N THR A 39 17.02 -7.00 12.77
CA THR A 39 18.15 -6.73 11.88
C THR A 39 18.34 -5.25 11.56
N LEU A 40 17.28 -4.46 11.71
CA LEU A 40 17.24 -3.04 11.39
C LEU A 40 16.38 -2.31 12.42
N GLN A 41 16.86 -1.16 12.91
CA GLN A 41 16.05 -0.22 13.65
C GLN A 41 15.64 0.92 12.73
N ALA A 42 14.39 1.35 12.79
CA ALA A 42 13.89 2.49 12.02
C ALA A 42 13.39 3.58 12.96
N CYS A 43 13.49 4.83 12.53
CA CYS A 43 12.96 5.96 13.28
C CYS A 43 12.20 6.94 12.38
N ALA A 44 11.18 7.59 12.98
CA ALA A 44 10.57 8.73 12.33
C ALA A 44 11.61 9.85 12.20
N TYR A 45 11.66 10.49 11.03
CA TYR A 45 12.65 11.52 10.72
C TYR A 45 11.99 12.71 10.02
N PRO A 46 12.30 13.95 10.38
CA PRO A 46 11.79 15.14 9.68
C PRO A 46 12.16 15.13 8.20
N GLU A 47 11.26 15.56 7.33
CA GLU A 47 11.49 15.50 5.88
C GLU A 47 12.64 16.39 5.44
N ASP A 48 12.74 17.60 5.99
CA ASP A 48 13.83 18.54 5.71
C ASP A 48 15.19 17.93 6.06
N GLY A 49 15.31 17.35 7.26
CA GLY A 49 16.56 16.69 7.68
C GLY A 49 16.85 15.41 6.89
N ALA A 50 15.83 14.67 6.44
CA ALA A 50 16.03 13.49 5.61
C ALA A 50 16.55 13.85 4.20
N SER A 51 16.09 14.98 3.63
CA SER A 51 16.55 15.46 2.32
C SER A 51 18.02 15.92 2.32
N GLU A 52 18.53 16.33 3.48
CA GLU A 52 19.95 16.66 3.67
C GLU A 52 20.85 15.40 3.68
N LEU A 53 20.29 14.26 4.07
CA LEU A 53 21.03 12.98 4.12
C LEU A 53 21.22 12.35 2.74
N GLY A 54 20.32 12.62 1.78
CA GLY A 54 20.37 12.04 0.46
C GLY A 54 19.07 12.21 -0.33
N ARG A 55 19.03 11.63 -1.51
CA ARG A 55 17.83 11.61 -2.35
C ARG A 55 16.75 10.77 -1.68
N LEU A 56 15.53 11.30 -1.63
CA LEU A 56 14.41 10.62 -1.00
C LEU A 56 13.72 9.65 -1.98
N GLU A 57 13.57 8.40 -1.57
CA GLU A 57 12.91 7.35 -2.34
C GLU A 57 11.68 6.81 -1.63
N SER A 58 10.69 6.44 -2.42
CA SER A 58 9.42 5.87 -1.93
C SER A 58 9.50 4.34 -1.75
N ALA A 59 8.47 3.77 -1.13
CA ALA A 59 8.36 2.33 -0.92
C ALA A 59 8.50 1.50 -2.22
N THR A 60 8.12 2.05 -3.37
CA THR A 60 8.24 1.35 -4.66
C THR A 60 9.68 1.12 -5.10
N PHE A 61 10.60 1.99 -4.67
CA PHE A 61 12.03 1.82 -4.90
C PHE A 61 12.59 0.59 -4.14
N PHE A 62 11.99 0.24 -3.01
CA PHE A 62 12.41 -0.85 -2.13
C PHE A 62 11.52 -2.10 -2.25
N ALA A 63 10.89 -2.33 -3.41
CA ALA A 63 9.91 -3.41 -3.59
C ALA A 63 10.44 -4.81 -3.27
N ASP A 64 11.74 -5.03 -3.43
CA ASP A 64 12.48 -6.26 -3.13
C ASP A 64 13.14 -6.28 -1.75
N GLN A 65 12.94 -5.26 -0.91
CA GLN A 65 13.54 -5.09 0.40
C GLN A 65 12.48 -5.11 1.52
N PRO A 66 11.98 -6.29 1.93
CA PRO A 66 10.82 -6.40 2.80
C PRO A 66 11.01 -5.75 4.18
N VAL A 67 12.22 -5.71 4.72
CA VAL A 67 12.52 -5.08 6.01
C VAL A 67 12.34 -3.56 5.92
N ILE A 68 12.73 -2.93 4.81
CA ILE A 68 12.53 -1.49 4.58
C ILE A 68 11.05 -1.17 4.39
N LEU A 69 10.33 -1.98 3.61
CA LEU A 69 8.88 -1.86 3.46
C LEU A 69 8.15 -1.97 4.80
N GLN A 70 8.58 -2.90 5.66
CA GLN A 70 8.06 -3.06 7.01
C GLN A 70 8.35 -1.84 7.88
N ALA A 71 9.57 -1.30 7.83
CA ALA A 71 9.96 -0.08 8.54
C ALA A 71 9.06 1.10 8.14
N ILE A 72 8.89 1.33 6.84
CA ILE A 72 8.01 2.39 6.31
C ILE A 72 6.57 2.22 6.82
N ALA A 73 6.02 1.00 6.70
CA ALA A 73 4.66 0.70 7.12
C ALA A 73 4.44 0.95 8.61
N LEU A 74 5.36 0.50 9.46
CA LEU A 74 5.25 0.65 10.91
C LEU A 74 5.44 2.08 11.40
N ILE A 75 6.42 2.82 10.86
CA ILE A 75 6.62 4.24 11.19
C ILE A 75 5.37 5.05 10.78
N ARG A 76 4.82 4.79 9.58
CA ARG A 76 3.57 5.39 9.14
C ARG A 76 2.41 5.03 10.09
N ASN A 77 2.22 3.75 10.38
CA ASN A 77 1.13 3.29 11.25
C ASN A 77 1.16 3.96 12.61
N ARG A 78 2.33 4.09 13.24
CA ARG A 78 2.48 4.75 14.54
C ARG A 78 2.08 6.21 14.53
N ARG A 79 2.31 6.90 13.42
CA ARG A 79 1.88 8.29 13.24
C ARG A 79 0.38 8.42 13.13
N GLU A 80 -0.27 7.47 12.43
CA GLU A 80 -1.71 7.49 12.15
C GLU A 80 -2.51 6.88 13.31
N GLN A 81 -2.02 5.80 13.91
CA GLN A 81 -2.68 5.06 14.99
C GLN A 81 -2.13 5.49 16.36
N ARG A 82 -2.43 6.73 16.75
CA ARG A 82 -1.94 7.33 17.99
C ARG A 82 -2.82 7.04 19.19
N PHE A 83 -4.06 6.66 18.98
CA PHE A 83 -5.09 6.45 20.00
C PHE A 83 -5.73 5.08 19.83
N ASP A 84 -6.12 4.46 20.95
CA ASP A 84 -6.94 3.25 20.92
C ASP A 84 -8.31 3.61 20.32
N PRO A 85 -8.76 2.92 19.26
CA PRO A 85 -10.02 3.27 18.59
C PRO A 85 -11.27 2.95 19.42
N ARG A 86 -11.14 2.21 20.53
CA ARG A 86 -12.26 1.86 21.39
C ARG A 86 -12.35 2.73 22.66
N THR A 87 -11.21 3.14 23.22
CA THR A 87 -11.16 3.92 24.47
C THR A 87 -10.84 5.39 24.25
N GLY A 88 -10.22 5.73 23.11
CA GLY A 88 -9.70 7.06 22.84
C GLY A 88 -8.43 7.42 23.62
N HIS A 89 -7.87 6.50 24.41
CA HIS A 89 -6.62 6.74 25.11
C HIS A 89 -5.44 6.76 24.14
N LYS A 90 -4.46 7.62 24.44
CA LYS A 90 -3.22 7.66 23.68
C LYS A 90 -2.45 6.37 23.90
N LEU A 91 -2.05 5.72 22.81
CA LEU A 91 -1.29 4.47 22.84
C LEU A 91 0.18 4.70 23.21
N ASP A 92 0.70 3.80 24.03
CA ASP A 92 2.12 3.59 24.21
C ASP A 92 2.61 2.47 23.27
N TYR A 93 3.87 2.58 22.86
CA TYR A 93 4.51 1.58 21.98
C TYR A 93 5.79 1.08 22.66
N PRO A 94 5.68 0.12 23.62
CA PRO A 94 6.86 -0.49 24.23
C PRO A 94 7.72 -1.21 23.19
N ALA A 95 9.01 -1.39 23.47
CA ALA A 95 9.89 -2.14 22.59
C ALA A 95 9.30 -3.53 22.26
N PRO A 96 9.39 -3.98 21.00
CA PRO A 96 10.10 -3.43 19.85
C PRO A 96 9.38 -2.28 19.11
N GLY A 97 8.28 -1.77 19.63
CA GLY A 97 7.59 -0.62 19.05
C GLY A 97 6.59 -0.96 17.93
N ILE A 98 6.15 -2.21 17.84
CA ILE A 98 5.27 -2.70 16.75
C ILE A 98 3.79 -2.59 17.16
N VAL A 99 3.45 -3.01 18.37
CA VAL A 99 2.08 -3.09 18.87
C VAL A 99 1.81 -1.98 19.87
N GLY A 100 0.72 -1.25 19.65
CA GLY A 100 0.24 -0.24 20.60
C GLY A 100 -0.36 -0.87 21.87
N ARG A 101 -0.20 -0.22 22.98
CA ARG A 101 -0.78 -0.60 24.29
C ARG A 101 -1.60 0.55 24.84
N ASP A 102 -2.76 0.25 25.37
CA ASP A 102 -3.51 1.21 26.18
C ASP A 102 -2.83 1.32 27.55
N PRO A 103 -2.39 2.51 28.00
CA PRO A 103 -1.67 2.66 29.26
C PRO A 103 -2.55 2.39 30.49
N LEU A 104 -3.88 2.37 30.35
CA LEU A 104 -4.82 2.08 31.42
C LEU A 104 -5.32 0.62 31.41
N ASP A 105 -5.01 -0.15 30.38
CA ASP A 105 -5.26 -1.59 30.32
C ASP A 105 -4.18 -2.29 29.49
N GLU A 106 -3.14 -2.78 30.13
CA GLU A 106 -1.99 -3.44 29.49
C GLU A 106 -2.36 -4.68 28.67
N ARG A 107 -3.51 -5.31 28.94
CA ARG A 107 -4.02 -6.47 28.17
C ARG A 107 -4.55 -6.05 26.81
N ARG A 108 -4.85 -4.78 26.62
CA ARG A 108 -5.31 -4.23 25.34
C ARG A 108 -4.15 -3.99 24.41
N MET A 109 -4.14 -4.76 23.34
CA MET A 109 -3.18 -4.62 22.23
C MET A 109 -3.87 -4.03 21.02
N VAL A 110 -3.25 -3.03 20.42
CA VAL A 110 -3.69 -2.44 19.16
C VAL A 110 -2.63 -2.74 18.11
N PHE A 111 -2.96 -3.69 17.24
CA PHE A 111 -2.07 -4.12 16.18
C PHE A 111 -2.01 -3.08 15.05
N PRO A 112 -0.90 -3.06 14.29
CA PRO A 112 -0.80 -2.22 13.10
C PRO A 112 -1.97 -2.47 12.14
N ARG A 113 -2.59 -1.39 11.67
CA ARG A 113 -3.67 -1.48 10.69
C ARG A 113 -3.10 -1.84 9.33
N LEU A 114 -3.72 -2.82 8.70
CA LEU A 114 -3.44 -3.25 7.34
C LEU A 114 -4.76 -3.37 6.58
N ASP A 115 -4.94 -2.59 5.53
CA ASP A 115 -6.17 -2.59 4.75
C ASP A 115 -6.01 -3.53 3.54
N PRO A 116 -6.81 -4.62 3.42
CA PRO A 116 -6.76 -5.48 2.25
C PRO A 116 -7.32 -4.75 1.04
N ALA A 117 -6.61 -4.84 -0.08
CA ALA A 117 -7.03 -4.30 -1.36
C ALA A 117 -6.75 -5.32 -2.47
N VAL A 118 -7.59 -5.32 -3.50
CA VAL A 118 -7.43 -6.17 -4.67
C VAL A 118 -6.85 -5.37 -5.83
N ILE A 119 -6.09 -6.04 -6.67
CA ILE A 119 -5.61 -5.51 -7.95
C ILE A 119 -5.57 -6.65 -8.95
N GLY A 120 -5.90 -6.41 -10.23
CA GLY A 120 -5.83 -7.53 -11.14
C GLY A 120 -5.78 -7.20 -12.60
N LEU A 121 -5.21 -8.17 -13.33
CA LEU A 121 -5.11 -8.19 -14.75
C LEU A 121 -6.32 -8.92 -15.32
N ILE A 122 -7.10 -8.23 -16.17
CA ILE A 122 -8.27 -8.78 -16.82
C ILE A 122 -7.98 -8.90 -18.33
N ARG A 123 -8.06 -10.11 -18.87
CA ARG A 123 -7.88 -10.38 -20.30
C ARG A 123 -9.23 -10.48 -21.02
N LEU A 124 -9.28 -9.98 -22.25
CA LEU A 124 -10.41 -10.22 -23.13
C LEU A 124 -10.31 -11.65 -23.67
N SER A 125 -11.36 -12.46 -23.45
CA SER A 125 -11.41 -13.86 -23.86
C SER A 125 -11.11 -14.02 -25.35
N GLY A 126 -10.26 -15.01 -25.68
CA GLY A 126 -9.83 -15.28 -27.04
C GLY A 126 -8.81 -14.30 -27.63
N THR A 127 -8.24 -13.41 -26.83
CA THR A 127 -7.23 -12.43 -27.26
C THR A 127 -6.13 -12.23 -26.21
N ASP A 128 -5.04 -11.53 -26.59
CA ASP A 128 -3.98 -11.09 -25.69
C ASP A 128 -4.22 -9.67 -25.13
N ARG A 129 -5.38 -9.09 -25.36
CA ARG A 129 -5.70 -7.74 -24.89
C ARG A 129 -5.99 -7.75 -23.39
N ILE A 130 -5.48 -6.76 -22.70
CA ILE A 130 -5.74 -6.52 -21.28
C ILE A 130 -6.57 -5.26 -21.07
N LEU A 131 -7.37 -5.26 -20.01
CA LEU A 131 -8.17 -4.13 -19.60
C LEU A 131 -7.35 -3.20 -18.72
N LEU A 132 -7.27 -1.94 -19.11
CA LEU A 132 -6.73 -0.86 -18.30
C LEU A 132 -7.80 0.21 -18.13
N ALA A 133 -7.85 0.79 -16.94
CA ALA A 133 -8.75 1.90 -16.61
C ALA A 133 -7.95 3.16 -16.30
N ARG A 134 -8.59 4.31 -16.50
CA ARG A 134 -8.02 5.62 -16.16
C ARG A 134 -8.93 6.33 -15.17
N ASN A 135 -8.41 6.59 -13.98
CA ASN A 135 -9.14 7.33 -12.97
C ASN A 135 -9.35 8.79 -13.41
N ARG A 136 -10.55 9.33 -13.19
CA ARG A 136 -10.90 10.73 -13.54
C ARG A 136 -10.03 11.75 -12.82
N ARG A 137 -9.59 11.45 -11.59
CA ARG A 137 -8.74 12.33 -10.77
C ARG A 137 -7.25 12.20 -11.13
N ARG A 138 -6.85 11.07 -11.75
CA ARG A 138 -5.47 10.77 -12.15
C ARG A 138 -5.44 10.49 -13.65
N THR A 139 -5.52 11.55 -14.43
CA THR A 139 -5.69 11.44 -15.91
C THR A 139 -4.41 11.15 -16.67
N SER A 140 -3.24 11.12 -16.01
CA SER A 140 -1.93 11.02 -16.66
C SER A 140 -1.54 9.59 -17.06
N PHE A 141 -2.16 8.57 -16.49
CA PHE A 141 -1.81 7.18 -16.80
C PHE A 141 -3.01 6.22 -16.69
N PHE A 142 -2.88 5.07 -17.34
CA PHE A 142 -3.77 3.93 -17.18
C PHE A 142 -3.21 2.97 -16.15
N SER A 143 -4.09 2.31 -15.38
CA SER A 143 -3.74 1.31 -14.38
C SER A 143 -4.58 0.05 -14.52
N LEU A 144 -4.14 -1.01 -13.86
CA LEU A 144 -4.97 -2.17 -13.58
C LEU A 144 -6.14 -1.76 -12.68
N ILE A 145 -7.20 -2.58 -12.66
CA ILE A 145 -8.36 -2.40 -11.78
C ILE A 145 -7.93 -2.72 -10.36
N ALA A 146 -8.26 -1.84 -9.41
CA ALA A 146 -7.88 -2.00 -8.02
C ALA A 146 -8.85 -1.28 -7.08
N GLY A 147 -9.17 -1.91 -5.94
CA GLY A 147 -9.99 -1.31 -4.89
C GLY A 147 -9.88 -2.02 -3.56
N TYR A 148 -10.53 -1.49 -2.54
CA TYR A 148 -10.51 -2.09 -1.21
C TYR A 148 -11.52 -3.23 -1.09
N VAL A 149 -11.16 -4.23 -0.27
CA VAL A 149 -12.09 -5.28 0.16
C VAL A 149 -13.04 -4.69 1.19
N GLU A 150 -14.34 -4.84 0.99
CA GLU A 150 -15.36 -4.36 1.93
C GLU A 150 -15.61 -5.37 3.07
N PRO A 151 -16.08 -4.92 4.25
CA PRO A 151 -16.42 -5.81 5.35
C PRO A 151 -17.43 -6.90 4.95
N GLY A 152 -17.05 -8.16 5.16
CA GLY A 152 -17.88 -9.32 4.82
C GLY A 152 -17.72 -9.82 3.38
N GLU A 153 -16.87 -9.20 2.59
CA GLU A 153 -16.60 -9.57 1.21
C GLU A 153 -15.36 -10.49 1.12
N THR A 154 -15.35 -11.43 0.17
CA THR A 154 -14.12 -12.16 -0.17
C THR A 154 -13.27 -11.33 -1.13
N ALA A 155 -11.98 -11.61 -1.21
CA ALA A 155 -11.09 -10.89 -2.13
C ALA A 155 -11.48 -11.09 -3.61
N GLU A 156 -11.95 -12.28 -3.97
CA GLU A 156 -12.44 -12.58 -5.33
C GLU A 156 -13.73 -11.80 -5.64
N ALA A 157 -14.65 -11.71 -4.67
CA ALA A 157 -15.88 -10.92 -4.81
C ALA A 157 -15.56 -9.42 -4.94
N ALA A 158 -14.64 -8.91 -4.12
CA ALA A 158 -14.15 -7.53 -4.20
C ALA A 158 -13.58 -7.24 -5.59
N PHE A 159 -12.74 -8.12 -6.11
CA PHE A 159 -12.16 -7.93 -7.45
C PHE A 159 -13.22 -7.93 -8.56
N ALA A 160 -14.22 -8.82 -8.48
CA ALA A 160 -15.34 -8.85 -9.43
C ALA A 160 -16.20 -7.58 -9.35
N ARG A 161 -16.49 -7.09 -8.14
CA ARG A 161 -17.25 -5.86 -7.90
C ARG A 161 -16.50 -4.65 -8.46
N GLU A 162 -15.21 -4.47 -8.13
CA GLU A 162 -14.38 -3.36 -8.63
C GLU A 162 -14.29 -3.36 -10.16
N ALA A 163 -14.11 -4.54 -10.78
CA ALA A 163 -14.12 -4.66 -12.24
C ALA A 163 -15.44 -4.17 -12.85
N LEU A 164 -16.56 -4.55 -12.23
CA LEU A 164 -17.89 -4.14 -12.70
C LEU A 164 -18.12 -2.62 -12.47
N GLU A 165 -17.78 -2.11 -11.28
CA GLU A 165 -17.99 -0.70 -10.92
C GLU A 165 -17.11 0.25 -11.75
N GLU A 166 -15.84 -0.09 -11.91
CA GLU A 166 -14.90 0.76 -12.63
C GLU A 166 -15.03 0.68 -14.16
N THR A 167 -15.45 -0.46 -14.67
CA THR A 167 -15.39 -0.72 -16.13
C THR A 167 -16.70 -1.16 -16.75
N GLY A 168 -17.69 -1.51 -15.93
CA GLY A 168 -18.96 -2.09 -16.40
C GLY A 168 -18.82 -3.50 -16.94
N ARG A 169 -17.70 -4.20 -16.70
CA ARG A 169 -17.44 -5.54 -17.23
C ARG A 169 -17.51 -6.59 -16.14
N ARG A 170 -18.17 -7.70 -16.45
CA ARG A 170 -18.16 -8.90 -15.60
C ARG A 170 -16.91 -9.72 -15.88
N VAL A 171 -16.35 -10.27 -14.82
CA VAL A 171 -15.14 -11.10 -14.88
C VAL A 171 -15.46 -12.54 -14.47
N GLU A 172 -14.73 -13.45 -15.06
CA GLU A 172 -14.78 -14.91 -14.84
C GLU A 172 -13.36 -15.46 -14.68
N ASP A 173 -13.23 -16.72 -14.27
CA ASP A 173 -11.94 -17.39 -14.07
C ASP A 173 -10.98 -16.59 -13.17
N ILE A 174 -11.50 -16.00 -12.10
CA ILE A 174 -10.70 -15.23 -11.13
C ILE A 174 -9.72 -16.17 -10.42
N ARG A 175 -8.42 -15.88 -10.54
CA ARG A 175 -7.36 -16.67 -9.93
C ARG A 175 -6.41 -15.75 -9.17
N TYR A 176 -6.14 -16.09 -7.92
CA TYR A 176 -5.11 -15.41 -7.12
C TYR A 176 -3.72 -15.64 -7.75
N TRP A 177 -2.95 -14.57 -7.86
CA TRP A 177 -1.61 -14.59 -8.43
C TRP A 177 -0.51 -14.38 -7.37
N GLY A 178 -0.73 -13.48 -6.41
CA GLY A 178 0.23 -13.16 -5.38
C GLY A 178 -0.19 -11.95 -4.56
N SER A 179 0.65 -11.53 -3.62
CA SER A 179 0.39 -10.32 -2.82
C SER A 179 1.61 -9.42 -2.80
N GLN A 180 1.35 -8.12 -2.59
CA GLN A 180 2.38 -7.11 -2.46
C GLN A 180 2.04 -6.15 -1.32
N PRO A 181 2.95 -5.94 -0.34
CA PRO A 181 2.81 -4.86 0.62
C PRO A 181 2.79 -3.51 -0.09
N TRP A 182 1.88 -2.63 0.33
CA TRP A 182 1.78 -1.28 -0.22
C TRP A 182 1.78 -0.23 0.91
N PRO A 183 2.95 0.04 1.53
CA PRO A 183 3.09 0.95 2.66
C PRO A 183 2.53 2.36 2.44
N PRO A 184 2.56 2.95 1.21
CA PRO A 184 2.02 4.29 0.99
C PRO A 184 0.55 4.47 1.38
N SER A 185 -0.28 3.44 1.25
CA SER A 185 -1.68 3.46 1.71
C SER A 185 -1.93 2.60 2.96
N GLY A 186 -0.91 1.86 3.45
CA GLY A 186 -1.08 0.89 4.53
C GLY A 186 -1.87 -0.34 4.09
N SER A 187 -1.76 -0.72 2.81
CA SER A 187 -2.54 -1.81 2.25
C SER A 187 -1.69 -3.06 2.02
N LEU A 188 -2.37 -4.21 2.01
CA LEU A 188 -1.87 -5.43 1.40
C LEU A 188 -2.63 -5.61 0.08
N MET A 189 -1.92 -5.46 -1.04
CA MET A 189 -2.48 -5.70 -2.37
C MET A 189 -2.53 -7.20 -2.65
N LEU A 190 -3.73 -7.72 -2.96
CA LEU A 190 -3.98 -9.10 -3.38
C LEU A 190 -4.16 -9.11 -4.89
N GLY A 191 -3.20 -9.71 -5.59
CA GLY A 191 -3.14 -9.73 -7.05
C GLY A 191 -3.96 -10.87 -7.63
N PHE A 192 -4.73 -10.58 -8.68
CA PHE A 192 -5.58 -11.54 -9.39
C PHE A 192 -5.36 -11.47 -10.89
N CYS A 193 -5.60 -12.59 -11.56
CA CYS A 193 -5.82 -12.67 -13.00
C CYS A 193 -7.25 -13.14 -13.27
N ALA A 194 -7.92 -12.55 -14.26
CA ALA A 194 -9.26 -12.93 -14.66
C ALA A 194 -9.46 -12.75 -16.16
N ARG A 195 -10.62 -13.21 -16.66
CA ARG A 195 -11.06 -13.03 -18.04
C ARG A 195 -12.38 -12.28 -18.09
N THR A 196 -12.69 -11.69 -19.22
CA THR A 196 -14.01 -11.15 -19.54
C THR A 196 -14.33 -11.39 -21.01
N ALA A 197 -15.58 -11.70 -21.30
CA ALA A 197 -16.13 -11.72 -22.66
C ALA A 197 -16.69 -10.35 -23.08
N ASP A 198 -16.82 -9.39 -22.15
CA ASP A 198 -17.44 -8.09 -22.37
C ASP A 198 -16.49 -7.14 -23.12
N VAL A 199 -16.66 -7.00 -24.42
CA VAL A 199 -15.89 -6.05 -25.26
C VAL A 199 -16.26 -4.61 -24.93
N HIS A 200 -17.56 -4.34 -24.75
CA HIS A 200 -18.12 -3.02 -24.47
C HIS A 200 -18.80 -3.01 -23.10
N PRO A 201 -18.61 -1.95 -22.28
CA PRO A 201 -19.36 -1.84 -21.04
C PRO A 201 -20.85 -1.69 -21.36
N PRO A 202 -21.76 -2.35 -20.62
CA PRO A 202 -23.19 -2.06 -20.71
C PRO A 202 -23.43 -0.58 -20.38
N ALA A 203 -24.40 0.04 -21.04
CA ALA A 203 -24.63 1.49 -21.05
C ALA A 203 -25.02 2.12 -19.68
N ILE A 204 -25.15 1.34 -18.60
CA ILE A 204 -25.93 1.73 -17.42
C ILE A 204 -25.12 1.98 -16.13
N LEU A 205 -23.83 1.68 -16.07
CA LEU A 205 -23.06 1.85 -14.83
C LEU A 205 -21.94 2.88 -15.00
N MET A 206 -22.29 4.16 -14.85
CA MET A 206 -21.32 5.25 -14.85
C MET A 206 -21.32 5.96 -13.49
N GLY A 207 -20.74 5.32 -12.49
CA GLY A 207 -20.16 6.02 -11.36
C GLY A 207 -18.99 6.90 -11.82
N ASN A 208 -18.16 7.36 -10.93
CA ASN A 208 -17.08 8.36 -11.13
C ASN A 208 -15.97 8.03 -12.17
N TRP A 209 -16.12 7.02 -13.03
CA TRP A 209 -15.13 6.63 -14.03
C TRP A 209 -15.51 7.14 -15.42
N LYS A 210 -14.61 7.88 -16.07
CA LYS A 210 -14.71 8.14 -17.52
C LYS A 210 -14.44 6.82 -18.25
N LYS A 211 -15.17 6.60 -19.38
CA LYS A 211 -15.03 5.46 -20.26
C LYS A 211 -13.71 4.77 -20.12
N SER A 212 -13.74 3.51 -19.70
CA SER A 212 -12.57 2.65 -19.63
C SER A 212 -11.77 2.83 -20.93
N GLY A 213 -10.54 3.25 -20.80
CA GLY A 213 -9.63 3.38 -21.93
C GLY A 213 -9.47 2.03 -22.60
N GLY A 214 -9.25 2.07 -23.88
CA GLY A 214 -9.23 0.91 -24.75
C GLY A 214 -8.32 -0.22 -24.29
N TRP A 215 -8.59 -1.38 -24.83
CA TRP A 215 -7.75 -2.56 -24.74
C TRP A 215 -6.37 -2.26 -25.33
N SER A 216 -5.30 -2.43 -24.56
CA SER A 216 -3.93 -2.41 -25.06
C SER A 216 -3.38 -3.85 -25.14
N ALA A 217 -2.57 -4.11 -26.15
CA ALA A 217 -1.80 -5.35 -26.18
C ALA A 217 -0.69 -5.28 -25.13
N PRO A 218 -0.40 -6.35 -24.36
CA PRO A 218 0.76 -6.37 -23.49
C PRO A 218 2.02 -6.36 -24.36
N SER A 219 2.82 -5.30 -24.23
CA SER A 219 4.22 -5.37 -24.61
C SER A 219 4.94 -6.16 -23.52
N CYS A 220 5.33 -7.39 -23.83
CA CYS A 220 6.21 -8.25 -23.04
C CYS A 220 5.71 -8.77 -21.69
N LEU A 221 5.19 -9.98 -21.71
CA LEU A 221 5.51 -11.02 -20.73
C LEU A 221 5.57 -12.33 -21.51
N SER A 222 6.73 -12.62 -22.08
CA SER A 222 7.17 -13.96 -22.46
C SER A 222 7.69 -14.67 -21.22
#